data_ed4ab786d1db1bafa6ff9eb6053b099c
#
_entry.id   ed4ab786d1db1bafa6ff9eb6053b099c
#
_cell.length_a   1.000
_cell.length_b   1.000
_cell.length_c   1.000
_cell.angle_alpha   90.00
_cell.angle_beta   90.00
_cell.angle_gamma   90.00
#
_symmetry.space_group_name_H-M   'P 1'
#
loop_
_entity.id
_entity.type
_entity.pdbx_description
1 polymer ?
#
loop_
_entity_poly.entity_id
_entity_poly.type
_entity_poly.pdbx_seq_one_letter_code
_entity_poly.pdbx_strand_id
1 'polypeptide(L)'
;QCQRPGFAEDWPHFRGPNCAGVSTASKPLPTEFSSEKNVRWSEKLGDGIGCPVVAAGRVFTSAMVDEKTMGLYAFDAASGKQLWLRKWPIGDIAPVHKTNSHAATTPAADAERVYFYFATLGMVALDAKSGADVWHKPLPVPYFVFKWGAGMSPVLYKDLLLFVQDDDLAPAFYAFDKRTGELRWKDDRNDMAVNYSHPVICETEHGDEIVVAGTGLLVGYDPKDGRRLWSAKTLLRNIKTTPVVKNGVIYISLQSGGIANQWLASVDRAETGNSDGKLTKEEVQAFVGDRPVPEAFFHKTFDKGDANGDGVLEGAELDAAFLHPDNFAGASFNDSEAAAEFVLAVRGGGRGDVTATHVLWKHPTKHTDHIVSPLVTDGRMLLIKGGGIATCFDTKAGQLLYGPVRIQNAGNYFASPVLADGKIFVAGENGNVVVLRNSEELDILSVNDLGSPVLGTPAVADGTIYFRTRDGLLAVGL
;
A
#
# COMPACT_ATOMS: atom_id res chain seq x y z
N GLN A 1 -26.27 -2.95 5.07
CA GLN A 1 -25.76 -4.33 5.28
C GLN A 1 -26.38 -4.84 6.57
N CYS A 2 -27.24 -5.89 6.47
CA CYS A 2 -27.75 -6.59 7.64
C CYS A 2 -26.59 -7.40 8.25
N GLN A 3 -26.02 -6.92 9.34
CA GLN A 3 -25.10 -7.74 10.17
C GLN A 3 -25.91 -8.92 10.72
N ARG A 4 -25.50 -10.13 10.35
CA ARG A 4 -26.00 -11.33 10.99
C ARG A 4 -25.50 -11.36 12.44
N PRO A 5 -26.36 -11.57 13.44
CA PRO A 5 -25.91 -11.62 14.82
C PRO A 5 -24.97 -12.82 15.02
N GLY A 6 -23.76 -12.56 15.54
CA GLY A 6 -22.86 -13.61 16.05
C GLY A 6 -21.61 -13.94 15.25
N PHE A 7 -21.30 -13.23 14.15
CA PHE A 7 -20.00 -13.38 13.49
C PHE A 7 -19.01 -12.32 13.98
N ALA A 8 -17.78 -12.78 14.28
CA ALA A 8 -16.63 -11.92 14.54
C ALA A 8 -16.43 -10.94 13.39
N GLU A 9 -15.96 -9.73 13.68
CA GLU A 9 -15.55 -8.77 12.63
C GLU A 9 -14.38 -9.36 11.87
N ASP A 10 -14.50 -9.45 10.54
CA ASP A 10 -13.41 -9.87 9.66
C ASP A 10 -12.51 -8.67 9.30
N TRP A 11 -11.21 -8.93 9.12
CA TRP A 11 -10.21 -8.01 8.59
C TRP A 11 -9.64 -8.60 7.29
N PRO A 12 -10.39 -8.48 6.17
CA PRO A 12 -10.30 -9.42 5.03
C PRO A 12 -9.10 -9.17 4.10
N HIS A 13 -8.46 -8.02 4.16
CA HIS A 13 -7.31 -7.64 3.33
C HIS A 13 -6.53 -6.50 3.97
N PHE A 14 -5.55 -5.96 3.27
CA PHE A 14 -4.73 -4.83 3.73
C PHE A 14 -5.59 -3.72 4.32
N ARG A 15 -5.30 -3.34 5.58
CA ARG A 15 -6.02 -2.33 6.36
C ARG A 15 -7.51 -2.62 6.56
N GLY A 16 -7.95 -3.89 6.48
CA GLY A 16 -9.32 -4.30 6.76
C GLY A 16 -10.37 -3.80 5.77
N PRO A 17 -11.64 -3.71 6.17
CA PRO A 17 -12.72 -3.33 5.27
C PRO A 17 -12.43 -2.05 4.49
N ASN A 18 -12.50 -2.13 3.17
CA ASN A 18 -12.23 -1.04 2.22
C ASN A 18 -10.87 -0.35 2.42
N CYS A 19 -9.87 -1.06 2.90
CA CYS A 19 -8.53 -0.54 3.21
C CYS A 19 -8.53 0.70 4.14
N ALA A 20 -9.57 0.87 4.96
CA ALA A 20 -9.80 2.09 5.73
C ALA A 20 -8.93 2.19 6.99
N GLY A 21 -8.43 1.07 7.51
CA GLY A 21 -7.71 1.03 8.80
C GLY A 21 -8.63 1.26 10.01
N VAL A 22 -9.93 0.98 9.86
CA VAL A 22 -10.94 1.24 10.90
C VAL A 22 -11.68 -0.04 11.22
N SER A 23 -11.67 -0.44 12.49
CA SER A 23 -12.54 -1.46 13.05
C SER A 23 -13.80 -0.79 13.59
N THR A 24 -14.94 -1.36 13.26
CA THR A 24 -16.26 -0.94 13.78
C THR A 24 -16.70 -1.78 14.97
N ALA A 25 -15.97 -2.82 15.32
CA ALA A 25 -16.26 -3.64 16.49
C ALA A 25 -16.10 -2.86 17.80
N SER A 26 -17.04 -3.07 18.72
CA SER A 26 -17.09 -2.40 19.99
C SER A 26 -16.41 -3.18 21.14
N LYS A 27 -15.67 -4.25 20.83
CA LYS A 27 -14.96 -5.02 21.86
C LYS A 27 -13.75 -4.26 22.40
N PRO A 28 -13.58 -4.20 23.73
CA PRO A 28 -12.50 -3.44 24.33
C PRO A 28 -11.14 -4.05 23.96
N LEU A 29 -10.18 -3.14 23.73
CA LEU A 29 -8.78 -3.45 23.45
C LEU A 29 -7.88 -2.89 24.54
N PRO A 30 -6.76 -3.55 24.88
CA PRO A 30 -5.84 -3.04 25.87
C PRO A 30 -5.19 -1.74 25.41
N THR A 31 -5.04 -0.79 26.30
CA THR A 31 -4.23 0.41 26.10
C THR A 31 -2.76 0.10 26.39
N GLU A 32 -2.51 -0.71 27.42
CA GLU A 32 -1.17 -1.15 27.79
C GLU A 32 -0.95 -2.62 27.46
N PHE A 33 0.13 -2.91 26.76
CA PHE A 33 0.56 -4.26 26.38
C PHE A 33 2.07 -4.29 26.10
N SER A 34 2.63 -5.46 25.98
CA SER A 34 4.03 -5.67 25.61
C SER A 34 4.17 -7.01 24.91
N SER A 35 5.40 -7.47 24.68
CA SER A 35 5.68 -8.85 24.26
C SER A 35 5.21 -9.93 25.26
N GLU A 36 4.84 -9.56 26.49
CA GLU A 36 4.43 -10.46 27.56
C GLU A 36 3.06 -10.09 28.18
N LYS A 37 2.72 -8.79 28.23
CA LYS A 37 1.49 -8.29 28.87
C LYS A 37 0.35 -8.24 27.85
N ASN A 38 -0.80 -8.77 28.20
CA ASN A 38 -2.01 -8.82 27.37
C ASN A 38 -1.81 -9.58 26.04
N VAL A 39 -0.84 -10.51 26.00
CA VAL A 39 -0.62 -11.43 24.90
C VAL A 39 -1.55 -12.60 25.03
N ARG A 40 -2.37 -12.86 24.03
CA ARG A 40 -3.19 -14.06 23.92
C ARG A 40 -2.37 -15.25 23.44
N TRP A 41 -1.56 -15.00 22.40
CA TRP A 41 -0.64 -15.98 21.85
C TRP A 41 0.42 -15.28 20.96
N SER A 42 1.49 -15.98 20.69
CA SER A 42 2.54 -15.56 19.76
C SER A 42 3.13 -16.73 19.02
N GLU A 43 3.46 -16.55 17.74
CA GLU A 43 4.07 -17.57 16.89
C GLU A 43 5.32 -17.00 16.21
N LYS A 44 6.41 -17.77 16.20
CA LYS A 44 7.63 -17.42 15.48
C LYS A 44 7.44 -17.71 13.99
N LEU A 45 7.82 -16.76 13.15
CA LEU A 45 7.79 -16.87 11.69
C LEU A 45 9.14 -16.44 11.14
N GLY A 46 9.42 -16.79 9.91
CA GLY A 46 10.55 -16.24 9.18
C GLY A 46 10.32 -14.80 8.75
N ASP A 47 11.29 -14.21 8.03
CA ASP A 47 11.23 -12.83 7.55
C ASP A 47 9.94 -12.56 6.77
N GLY A 48 9.34 -11.41 7.01
CA GLY A 48 8.14 -10.96 6.32
C GLY A 48 7.55 -9.69 6.93
N ILE A 49 6.91 -8.91 6.07
CA ILE A 49 6.28 -7.63 6.41
C ILE A 49 4.84 -7.52 5.88
N GLY A 50 4.34 -8.57 5.22
CA GLY A 50 2.94 -8.63 4.80
C GLY A 50 2.01 -8.57 6.01
N CYS A 51 0.95 -7.75 5.92
CA CYS A 51 0.02 -7.58 7.03
C CYS A 51 -0.76 -8.87 7.31
N PRO A 52 -1.11 -9.16 8.55
CA PRO A 52 -2.04 -10.24 8.86
C PRO A 52 -3.45 -9.87 8.39
N VAL A 53 -4.24 -10.86 8.03
CA VAL A 53 -5.68 -10.72 7.76
C VAL A 53 -6.46 -11.74 8.58
N VAL A 54 -7.71 -11.41 8.88
CA VAL A 54 -8.56 -12.25 9.70
C VAL A 54 -9.88 -12.50 8.97
N ALA A 55 -10.25 -13.76 8.82
CA ALA A 55 -11.54 -14.14 8.26
C ALA A 55 -12.08 -15.43 8.91
N ALA A 56 -13.33 -15.38 9.31
CA ALA A 56 -14.04 -16.53 9.90
C ALA A 56 -13.24 -17.26 10.99
N GLY A 57 -12.65 -16.50 11.93
CA GLY A 57 -11.90 -17.04 13.06
C GLY A 57 -10.50 -17.60 12.71
N ARG A 58 -9.94 -17.26 11.55
CA ARG A 58 -8.59 -17.64 11.12
C ARG A 58 -7.76 -16.41 10.84
N VAL A 59 -6.48 -16.48 11.19
CA VAL A 59 -5.49 -15.45 10.83
C VAL A 59 -4.60 -15.99 9.74
N PHE A 60 -4.41 -15.22 8.66
CA PHE A 60 -3.54 -15.56 7.56
C PHE A 60 -2.41 -14.54 7.46
N THR A 61 -1.19 -15.00 7.22
CA THR A 61 -0.02 -14.15 6.98
C THR A 61 1.03 -14.89 6.18
N SER A 62 1.89 -14.15 5.50
CA SER A 62 3.02 -14.70 4.76
C SER A 62 4.34 -14.54 5.51
N ALA A 63 5.27 -15.44 5.25
CA ALA A 63 6.64 -15.33 5.70
C ALA A 63 7.58 -16.14 4.79
N MET A 64 8.84 -15.76 4.74
CA MET A 64 9.89 -16.64 4.23
C MET A 64 10.08 -17.78 5.22
N VAL A 65 9.91 -19.02 4.76
CA VAL A 65 10.17 -20.23 5.60
C VAL A 65 11.66 -20.44 5.74
N ASP A 66 12.37 -20.20 4.66
CA ASP A 66 13.81 -20.16 4.50
C ASP A 66 14.19 -19.22 3.33
N GLU A 67 15.45 -19.10 2.98
CA GLU A 67 15.93 -18.18 1.93
C GLU A 67 15.33 -18.44 0.53
N LYS A 68 14.78 -19.63 0.28
CA LYS A 68 14.30 -20.08 -1.03
C LYS A 68 12.83 -20.48 -1.05
N THR A 69 12.15 -20.37 0.09
CA THR A 69 10.80 -20.89 0.25
C THR A 69 9.87 -19.83 0.83
N MET A 70 8.86 -19.45 0.07
CA MET A 70 7.74 -18.64 0.52
C MET A 70 6.72 -19.51 1.24
N GLY A 71 6.19 -19.03 2.36
CA GLY A 71 5.11 -19.65 3.12
C GLY A 71 3.88 -18.76 3.24
N LEU A 72 2.70 -19.35 3.13
CA LEU A 72 1.44 -18.78 3.57
C LEU A 72 0.91 -19.64 4.72
N TYR A 73 0.67 -19.00 5.85
CA TYR A 73 0.26 -19.63 7.09
C TYR A 73 -1.19 -19.33 7.40
N ALA A 74 -1.87 -20.29 8.02
CA ALA A 74 -3.16 -20.06 8.66
C ALA A 74 -3.08 -20.51 10.13
N PHE A 75 -3.58 -19.66 11.02
CA PHE A 75 -3.67 -19.90 12.45
C PHE A 75 -5.12 -19.80 12.90
N ASP A 76 -5.48 -20.54 13.92
CA ASP A 76 -6.72 -20.32 14.67
C ASP A 76 -6.61 -18.98 15.42
N ALA A 77 -7.55 -18.09 15.19
CA ALA A 77 -7.49 -16.71 15.69
C ALA A 77 -7.53 -16.63 17.23
N ALA A 78 -8.19 -17.59 17.89
CA ALA A 78 -8.34 -17.58 19.34
C ALA A 78 -7.12 -18.18 20.07
N SER A 79 -6.54 -19.24 19.52
CA SER A 79 -5.49 -20.04 20.20
C SER A 79 -4.09 -19.86 19.62
N GLY A 80 -3.94 -19.28 18.43
CA GLY A 80 -2.66 -19.23 17.72
C GLY A 80 -2.22 -20.56 17.10
N LYS A 81 -2.98 -21.64 17.29
CA LYS A 81 -2.62 -22.94 16.72
C LYS A 81 -2.52 -22.87 15.21
N GLN A 82 -1.35 -23.25 14.66
CA GLN A 82 -1.19 -23.39 13.21
C GLN A 82 -2.15 -24.44 12.67
N LEU A 83 -3.04 -24.04 11.76
CA LEU A 83 -4.00 -24.90 11.10
C LEU A 83 -3.39 -25.57 9.89
N TRP A 84 -2.68 -24.79 9.06
CA TRP A 84 -1.95 -25.28 7.91
C TRP A 84 -0.84 -24.29 7.48
N LEU A 85 0.08 -24.79 6.65
CA LEU A 85 1.14 -24.03 5.98
C LEU A 85 1.27 -24.50 4.53
N ARG A 86 1.17 -23.58 3.60
CA ARG A 86 1.49 -23.81 2.18
C ARG A 86 2.86 -23.24 1.89
N LYS A 87 3.62 -23.93 1.05
CA LYS A 87 4.99 -23.58 0.69
C LYS A 87 5.18 -23.58 -0.82
N TRP A 88 5.94 -22.59 -1.32
CA TRP A 88 6.32 -22.51 -2.72
C TRP A 88 7.80 -22.09 -2.82
N PRO A 89 8.56 -22.63 -3.80
CA PRO A 89 9.89 -22.11 -4.09
C PRO A 89 9.78 -20.69 -4.63
N ILE A 90 10.68 -19.80 -4.21
CA ILE A 90 10.66 -18.40 -4.70
C ILE A 90 11.15 -18.25 -6.14
N GLY A 91 11.82 -19.26 -6.71
CA GLY A 91 12.36 -19.21 -8.07
C GLY A 91 13.52 -18.22 -8.20
N ASP A 92 13.78 -17.80 -9.43
CA ASP A 92 14.75 -16.74 -9.73
C ASP A 92 14.09 -15.37 -9.62
N ILE A 93 14.15 -14.79 -8.43
CA ILE A 93 13.59 -13.47 -8.13
C ILE A 93 14.71 -12.46 -7.84
N ALA A 94 14.52 -11.23 -8.31
CA ALA A 94 15.45 -10.15 -8.02
C ALA A 94 15.51 -9.84 -6.51
N PRO A 95 16.67 -9.52 -5.96
CA PRO A 95 16.78 -9.02 -4.58
C PRO A 95 15.89 -7.81 -4.36
N VAL A 96 15.37 -7.67 -3.16
CA VAL A 96 14.55 -6.52 -2.76
C VAL A 96 15.36 -5.57 -1.87
N HIS A 97 14.93 -4.31 -1.78
CA HIS A 97 15.54 -3.33 -0.89
C HIS A 97 15.53 -3.83 0.56
N LYS A 98 16.58 -3.51 1.33
CA LYS A 98 16.79 -3.98 2.73
C LYS A 98 15.63 -3.70 3.70
N THR A 99 14.81 -2.68 3.42
CA THR A 99 13.60 -2.35 4.20
C THR A 99 12.38 -3.15 3.77
N ASN A 100 12.46 -3.87 2.66
CA ASN A 100 11.39 -4.73 2.16
C ASN A 100 11.69 -6.21 2.50
N SER A 101 10.78 -7.09 2.11
CA SER A 101 10.88 -8.54 2.18
C SER A 101 10.24 -9.15 0.94
N HIS A 102 10.67 -10.34 0.53
CA HIS A 102 9.93 -11.10 -0.47
C HIS A 102 8.51 -11.46 0.02
N ALA A 103 8.32 -11.59 1.35
CA ALA A 103 7.02 -11.79 1.98
C ALA A 103 6.37 -10.45 2.40
N ALA A 104 6.28 -9.49 1.47
CA ALA A 104 5.66 -8.19 1.70
C ALA A 104 4.17 -8.15 1.33
N THR A 105 3.72 -9.06 0.49
CA THR A 105 2.33 -9.10 0.04
C THR A 105 1.40 -9.53 1.18
N THR A 106 0.36 -8.74 1.40
CA THR A 106 -0.73 -9.07 2.32
C THR A 106 -1.72 -9.98 1.60
N PRO A 107 -2.11 -11.13 2.17
CA PRO A 107 -3.18 -11.94 1.59
C PRO A 107 -4.54 -11.22 1.68
N ALA A 108 -5.53 -11.74 0.94
CA ALA A 108 -6.93 -11.39 1.15
C ALA A 108 -7.70 -12.67 1.50
N ALA A 109 -8.69 -12.59 2.38
CA ALA A 109 -9.44 -13.77 2.80
C ALA A 109 -10.92 -13.50 3.05
N ASP A 110 -11.75 -14.48 2.77
CA ASP A 110 -13.13 -14.57 3.22
C ASP A 110 -13.37 -15.89 3.98
N ALA A 111 -14.60 -16.20 4.31
CA ALA A 111 -14.92 -17.42 5.06
C ALA A 111 -14.55 -18.72 4.32
N GLU A 112 -14.50 -18.69 2.99
CA GLU A 112 -14.28 -19.86 2.14
C GLU A 112 -12.85 -19.95 1.60
N ARG A 113 -12.22 -18.82 1.28
CA ARG A 113 -10.95 -18.79 0.53
C ARG A 113 -9.97 -17.77 1.11
N VAL A 114 -8.68 -18.04 0.89
CA VAL A 114 -7.60 -17.09 1.03
C VAL A 114 -6.91 -16.93 -0.32
N TYR A 115 -6.64 -15.68 -0.69
CA TYR A 115 -6.03 -15.26 -1.94
C TYR A 115 -4.66 -14.68 -1.64
N PHE A 116 -3.65 -15.15 -2.37
CA PHE A 116 -2.28 -14.73 -2.13
C PHE A 116 -1.55 -14.51 -3.46
N TYR A 117 -0.83 -13.42 -3.52
CA TYR A 117 0.04 -13.09 -4.64
C TYR A 117 1.51 -13.21 -4.23
N PHE A 118 2.29 -13.80 -5.10
CA PHE A 118 3.74 -13.76 -5.01
C PHE A 118 4.34 -13.57 -6.40
N ALA A 119 5.41 -12.76 -6.51
CA ALA A 119 5.91 -12.27 -7.81
C ALA A 119 6.19 -13.36 -8.85
N THR A 120 6.79 -14.49 -8.46
CA THR A 120 7.09 -15.62 -9.36
C THR A 120 6.00 -16.68 -9.42
N LEU A 121 5.04 -16.64 -8.50
CA LEU A 121 3.90 -17.55 -8.48
C LEU A 121 2.70 -17.00 -9.25
N GLY A 122 2.50 -15.69 -9.23
CA GLY A 122 1.25 -15.06 -9.64
C GLY A 122 0.22 -15.07 -8.51
N MET A 123 -1.05 -15.21 -8.85
CA MET A 123 -2.18 -15.20 -7.91
C MET A 123 -2.69 -16.62 -7.66
N VAL A 124 -2.85 -17.00 -6.40
CA VAL A 124 -3.45 -18.27 -5.99
C VAL A 124 -4.65 -18.04 -5.10
N ALA A 125 -5.63 -18.92 -5.18
CA ALA A 125 -6.69 -19.07 -4.19
C ALA A 125 -6.60 -20.46 -3.57
N LEU A 126 -6.66 -20.49 -2.24
CA LEU A 126 -6.68 -21.71 -1.46
C LEU A 126 -7.98 -21.77 -0.66
N ASP A 127 -8.44 -22.99 -0.35
CA ASP A 127 -9.49 -23.20 0.62
C ASP A 127 -9.03 -22.70 2.00
N ALA A 128 -9.77 -21.76 2.58
CA ALA A 128 -9.36 -21.10 3.83
C ALA A 128 -9.25 -22.05 5.03
N LYS A 129 -9.94 -23.18 4.99
CA LYS A 129 -10.00 -24.14 6.09
C LYS A 129 -8.89 -25.19 6.04
N SER A 130 -8.56 -25.65 4.83
CA SER A 130 -7.62 -26.76 4.62
C SER A 130 -6.30 -26.33 3.98
N GLY A 131 -6.21 -25.16 3.37
CA GLY A 131 -5.08 -24.72 2.56
C GLY A 131 -4.97 -25.47 1.20
N ALA A 132 -5.99 -26.21 0.79
CA ALA A 132 -5.99 -26.89 -0.50
C ALA A 132 -6.10 -25.90 -1.67
N ASP A 133 -5.47 -26.24 -2.79
CA ASP A 133 -5.54 -25.40 -4.01
C ASP A 133 -6.96 -25.35 -4.56
N VAL A 134 -7.46 -24.15 -4.84
CA VAL A 134 -8.73 -23.92 -5.54
C VAL A 134 -8.46 -23.50 -6.98
N TRP A 135 -7.64 -22.49 -7.19
CA TRP A 135 -7.19 -22.08 -8.50
C TRP A 135 -5.83 -21.35 -8.43
N HIS A 136 -5.14 -21.30 -9.56
CA HIS A 136 -3.86 -20.62 -9.75
C HIS A 136 -3.87 -19.84 -11.07
N LYS A 137 -3.44 -18.59 -11.03
CA LYS A 137 -3.28 -17.70 -12.20
C LYS A 137 -1.86 -17.17 -12.26
N PRO A 138 -1.02 -17.67 -13.14
CA PRO A 138 0.26 -17.03 -13.45
C PRO A 138 0.03 -15.60 -13.91
N LEU A 139 0.85 -14.68 -13.40
CA LEU A 139 0.90 -13.29 -13.82
C LEU A 139 2.31 -12.94 -14.26
N PRO A 140 2.50 -11.88 -15.07
CA PRO A 140 3.83 -11.41 -15.42
C PRO A 140 4.64 -11.12 -14.15
N VAL A 141 5.90 -11.56 -14.11
CA VAL A 141 6.81 -11.21 -13.02
C VAL A 141 7.08 -9.71 -13.09
N PRO A 142 6.80 -8.95 -12.01
CA PRO A 142 6.95 -7.51 -12.04
C PRO A 142 8.42 -7.11 -12.08
N TYR A 143 8.72 -6.03 -12.77
CA TYR A 143 10.04 -5.44 -12.82
C TYR A 143 10.06 -4.07 -12.15
N PHE A 144 11.00 -3.88 -11.23
CA PHE A 144 11.21 -2.61 -10.51
C PHE A 144 12.68 -2.21 -10.62
N VAL A 145 12.96 -1.20 -11.44
CA VAL A 145 14.32 -0.73 -11.68
C VAL A 145 15.05 -0.32 -10.40
N PHE A 146 14.34 0.30 -9.45
CA PHE A 146 14.90 0.68 -8.15
C PHE A 146 14.95 -0.47 -7.12
N LYS A 147 14.70 -1.70 -7.52
CA LYS A 147 14.78 -2.90 -6.65
C LYS A 147 13.88 -2.84 -5.41
N TRP A 148 12.81 -2.02 -5.43
CA TRP A 148 11.89 -1.96 -4.30
C TRP A 148 11.15 -3.28 -4.05
N GLY A 149 10.96 -4.09 -5.10
CA GLY A 149 10.25 -5.34 -5.05
C GLY A 149 8.73 -5.20 -5.04
N ALA A 150 8.05 -6.35 -5.03
CA ALA A 150 6.59 -6.40 -4.96
C ALA A 150 6.09 -6.02 -3.55
N GLY A 151 5.00 -5.26 -3.51
CA GLY A 151 4.29 -4.88 -2.28
C GLY A 151 2.78 -4.79 -2.51
N MET A 152 2.36 -5.10 -3.75
CA MET A 152 0.95 -5.07 -4.15
C MET A 152 0.20 -6.24 -3.51
N SER A 153 -1.04 -5.98 -3.09
CA SER A 153 -1.86 -6.98 -2.39
C SER A 153 -3.26 -7.04 -2.98
N PRO A 154 -3.87 -8.24 -3.04
CA PRO A 154 -5.25 -8.39 -3.51
C PRO A 154 -6.26 -7.76 -2.55
N VAL A 155 -7.36 -7.27 -3.10
CA VAL A 155 -8.48 -6.69 -2.36
C VAL A 155 -9.78 -7.35 -2.79
N LEU A 156 -10.63 -7.71 -1.83
CA LEU A 156 -11.93 -8.32 -2.08
C LEU A 156 -13.01 -7.26 -2.25
N TYR A 157 -13.81 -7.39 -3.29
CA TYR A 157 -15.01 -6.61 -3.50
C TYR A 157 -16.12 -7.47 -4.13
N LYS A 158 -17.17 -7.76 -3.37
CA LYS A 158 -18.29 -8.63 -3.79
C LYS A 158 -17.78 -9.99 -4.31
N ASP A 159 -18.00 -10.30 -5.58
CA ASP A 159 -17.53 -11.49 -6.29
C ASP A 159 -16.17 -11.29 -7.00
N LEU A 160 -15.58 -10.10 -6.90
CA LEU A 160 -14.30 -9.77 -7.51
C LEU A 160 -13.13 -9.89 -6.53
N LEU A 161 -11.99 -10.33 -7.07
CA LEU A 161 -10.67 -10.17 -6.52
C LEU A 161 -9.94 -9.12 -7.35
N LEU A 162 -9.68 -7.97 -6.76
CA LEU A 162 -9.05 -6.81 -7.38
C LEU A 162 -7.55 -6.85 -7.11
N PHE A 163 -6.73 -6.61 -8.14
CA PHE A 163 -5.28 -6.62 -8.00
C PHE A 163 -4.61 -5.61 -8.93
N VAL A 164 -3.92 -4.63 -8.36
CA VAL A 164 -3.13 -3.64 -9.09
C VAL A 164 -1.67 -4.09 -9.10
N GLN A 165 -1.11 -4.30 -10.28
CA GLN A 165 0.31 -4.56 -10.49
C GLN A 165 0.89 -3.44 -11.36
N ASP A 166 1.25 -2.33 -10.73
CA ASP A 166 1.84 -1.18 -11.43
C ASP A 166 3.37 -1.25 -11.31
N ASP A 167 4.00 -2.00 -12.19
CA ASP A 167 5.46 -2.13 -12.30
C ASP A 167 6.04 -1.25 -13.42
N ASP A 168 7.35 -1.27 -13.62
CA ASP A 168 8.02 -0.46 -14.64
C ASP A 168 7.81 -0.97 -16.08
N LEU A 169 7.35 -2.21 -16.28
CA LEU A 169 7.22 -2.80 -17.62
C LEU A 169 5.78 -2.95 -18.11
N ALA A 170 4.92 -3.57 -17.31
CA ALA A 170 3.59 -3.99 -17.73
C ALA A 170 2.52 -3.67 -16.66
N PRO A 171 2.41 -2.38 -16.25
CA PRO A 171 1.47 -1.98 -15.23
C PRO A 171 0.04 -2.30 -15.66
N ALA A 172 -0.71 -2.94 -14.75
CA ALA A 172 -2.08 -3.34 -15.03
C ALA A 172 -2.95 -3.44 -13.77
N PHE A 173 -4.24 -3.21 -13.96
CA PHE A 173 -5.26 -3.46 -12.96
C PHE A 173 -6.14 -4.63 -13.39
N TYR A 174 -6.16 -5.67 -12.58
CA TYR A 174 -6.89 -6.91 -12.83
C TYR A 174 -8.10 -7.02 -11.92
N ALA A 175 -9.21 -7.50 -12.44
CA ALA A 175 -10.32 -8.03 -11.67
C ALA A 175 -10.60 -9.48 -12.08
N PHE A 176 -10.50 -10.37 -11.11
CA PHE A 176 -10.80 -11.79 -11.30
C PHE A 176 -12.13 -12.13 -10.63
N ASP A 177 -12.87 -13.10 -11.18
CA ASP A 177 -13.89 -13.78 -10.39
C ASP A 177 -13.18 -14.50 -9.22
N LYS A 178 -13.52 -14.13 -7.99
CA LYS A 178 -12.83 -14.67 -6.83
C LYS A 178 -13.02 -16.18 -6.64
N ARG A 179 -14.09 -16.78 -7.18
CA ARG A 179 -14.38 -18.20 -7.04
C ARG A 179 -13.65 -19.06 -8.04
N THR A 180 -13.53 -18.58 -9.30
CA THR A 180 -12.97 -19.35 -10.42
C THR A 180 -11.57 -18.90 -10.84
N GLY A 181 -11.15 -17.70 -10.46
CA GLY A 181 -9.94 -17.05 -10.93
C GLY A 181 -10.02 -16.62 -12.40
N GLU A 182 -11.20 -16.66 -13.04
CA GLU A 182 -11.37 -16.15 -14.39
C GLU A 182 -11.21 -14.62 -14.43
N LEU A 183 -10.49 -14.13 -15.43
CA LEU A 183 -10.33 -12.70 -15.65
C LEU A 183 -11.67 -12.13 -16.10
N ARG A 184 -12.23 -11.21 -15.31
CA ARG A 184 -13.45 -10.48 -15.64
C ARG A 184 -13.15 -9.28 -16.53
N TRP A 185 -12.12 -8.52 -16.17
CA TRP A 185 -11.59 -7.39 -16.94
C TRP A 185 -10.17 -7.05 -16.52
N LYS A 186 -9.50 -6.29 -17.38
CA LYS A 186 -8.15 -5.75 -17.18
C LYS A 186 -8.08 -4.35 -17.76
N ASP A 187 -7.42 -3.43 -17.05
CA ASP A 187 -6.99 -2.12 -17.57
C ASP A 187 -5.48 -2.09 -17.65
N ASP A 188 -4.93 -1.80 -18.83
CA ASP A 188 -3.50 -1.58 -19.03
C ASP A 188 -3.15 -0.15 -18.62
N ARG A 189 -2.34 -0.03 -17.56
CA ARG A 189 -2.03 1.24 -16.90
C ARG A 189 -0.68 1.81 -17.34
N ASN A 190 -0.36 1.74 -18.61
CA ASN A 190 0.91 2.21 -19.16
C ASN A 190 1.17 3.70 -18.96
N ASP A 191 0.16 4.49 -18.69
CA ASP A 191 0.20 5.88 -18.29
C ASP A 191 0.48 6.10 -16.80
N MET A 192 0.52 5.03 -15.99
CA MET A 192 0.66 5.08 -14.54
C MET A 192 1.66 4.02 -14.02
N ALA A 193 2.93 4.17 -14.39
CA ALA A 193 3.97 3.23 -13.93
C ALA A 193 4.29 3.40 -12.44
N VAL A 194 4.77 2.34 -11.84
CA VAL A 194 5.27 2.20 -10.46
C VAL A 194 4.42 2.85 -9.39
N ASN A 195 3.50 2.06 -8.88
CA ASN A 195 2.64 2.45 -7.78
C ASN A 195 2.29 1.21 -6.94
N TYR A 196 2.06 1.41 -5.65
CA TYR A 196 1.78 0.37 -4.66
C TYR A 196 0.43 0.59 -3.96
N SER A 197 -0.37 1.53 -4.46
CA SER A 197 -1.68 1.85 -3.88
C SER A 197 -2.67 0.72 -4.08
N HIS A 198 -3.53 0.49 -3.10
CA HIS A 198 -4.59 -0.51 -3.19
C HIS A 198 -5.88 0.12 -3.72
N PRO A 199 -6.71 -0.64 -4.44
CA PRO A 199 -8.04 -0.19 -4.83
C PRO A 199 -8.93 -0.04 -3.60
N VAL A 200 -9.76 1.01 -3.60
CA VAL A 200 -10.78 1.26 -2.59
C VAL A 200 -12.13 1.49 -3.27
N ILE A 201 -13.21 1.26 -2.55
CA ILE A 201 -14.57 1.40 -3.08
C ILE A 201 -15.15 2.73 -2.63
N CYS A 202 -15.64 3.52 -3.57
CA CYS A 202 -16.37 4.75 -3.33
C CYS A 202 -17.86 4.53 -3.67
N GLU A 203 -18.69 4.54 -2.66
CA GLU A 203 -20.16 4.52 -2.85
C GLU A 203 -20.60 5.91 -3.29
N THR A 204 -21.29 5.99 -4.42
CA THR A 204 -21.79 7.24 -5.00
C THR A 204 -23.30 7.13 -5.31
N GLU A 205 -23.92 8.23 -5.64
CA GLU A 205 -25.34 8.23 -6.08
C GLU A 205 -25.57 7.44 -7.38
N HIS A 206 -24.49 7.20 -8.15
CA HIS A 206 -24.53 6.43 -9.40
C HIS A 206 -24.13 4.95 -9.21
N GLY A 207 -23.94 4.51 -7.97
CA GLY A 207 -23.44 3.19 -7.60
C GLY A 207 -22.01 3.19 -7.13
N ASP A 208 -21.46 1.99 -6.89
CA ASP A 208 -20.11 1.81 -6.43
C ASP A 208 -19.11 2.08 -7.56
N GLU A 209 -18.02 2.75 -7.24
CA GLU A 209 -16.86 2.94 -8.11
C GLU A 209 -15.61 2.37 -7.43
N ILE A 210 -14.72 1.76 -8.18
CA ILE A 210 -13.40 1.36 -7.67
C ILE A 210 -12.44 2.53 -7.91
N VAL A 211 -11.77 3.00 -6.87
CA VAL A 211 -10.83 4.11 -6.96
C VAL A 211 -9.42 3.62 -6.72
N VAL A 212 -8.50 3.97 -7.61
CA VAL A 212 -7.08 3.64 -7.51
C VAL A 212 -6.25 4.90 -7.72
N ALA A 213 -5.34 5.17 -6.79
CA ALA A 213 -4.30 6.17 -7.00
C ALA A 213 -3.19 5.59 -7.87
N GLY A 214 -2.72 6.37 -8.83
CA GLY A 214 -1.62 6.01 -9.72
C GLY A 214 -0.70 7.19 -9.99
N THR A 215 0.31 6.98 -10.77
CA THR A 215 1.25 8.03 -11.16
C THR A 215 0.51 9.17 -11.85
N GLY A 216 0.51 10.34 -11.22
CA GLY A 216 -0.12 11.54 -11.74
C GLY A 216 -1.64 11.57 -11.70
N LEU A 217 -2.31 10.47 -11.46
CA LEU A 217 -3.77 10.36 -11.53
C LEU A 217 -4.37 9.63 -10.33
N LEU A 218 -5.51 10.11 -9.88
CA LEU A 218 -6.49 9.33 -9.13
C LEU A 218 -7.59 8.94 -10.12
N VAL A 219 -7.91 7.65 -10.21
CA VAL A 219 -8.83 7.13 -11.24
C VAL A 219 -9.98 6.37 -10.62
N GLY A 220 -11.19 6.68 -11.04
CA GLY A 220 -12.40 5.94 -10.73
C GLY A 220 -12.79 4.99 -11.87
N TYR A 221 -13.09 3.73 -11.53
CA TYR A 221 -13.43 2.66 -12.47
C TYR A 221 -14.84 2.13 -12.24
N ASP A 222 -15.50 1.71 -13.32
CA ASP A 222 -16.71 0.92 -13.25
C ASP A 222 -16.36 -0.52 -12.77
N PRO A 223 -16.89 -1.00 -11.65
CA PRO A 223 -16.60 -2.35 -11.18
C PRO A 223 -17.03 -3.46 -12.14
N LYS A 224 -17.96 -3.18 -13.03
CA LYS A 224 -18.58 -4.15 -13.92
C LYS A 224 -17.66 -4.56 -15.07
N ASP A 225 -16.97 -3.59 -15.67
CA ASP A 225 -16.20 -3.78 -16.90
C ASP A 225 -14.77 -3.19 -16.86
N GLY A 226 -14.39 -2.54 -15.75
CA GLY A 226 -13.06 -1.94 -15.59
C GLY A 226 -12.84 -0.66 -16.38
N ARG A 227 -13.90 -0.09 -16.97
CA ARG A 227 -13.80 1.15 -17.71
C ARG A 227 -13.51 2.31 -16.76
N ARG A 228 -12.53 3.16 -17.14
CA ARG A 228 -12.23 4.40 -16.43
C ARG A 228 -13.40 5.36 -16.57
N LEU A 229 -14.01 5.73 -15.47
CA LEU A 229 -15.16 6.64 -15.41
C LEU A 229 -14.69 8.08 -15.36
N TRP A 230 -13.71 8.35 -14.53
CA TRP A 230 -13.13 9.68 -14.32
C TRP A 230 -11.67 9.59 -13.89
N SER A 231 -10.96 10.71 -14.01
CA SER A 231 -9.63 10.90 -13.46
C SER A 231 -9.50 12.30 -12.85
N ALA A 232 -8.69 12.40 -11.79
CA ALA A 232 -8.23 13.66 -11.23
C ALA A 232 -6.71 13.72 -11.22
N LYS A 233 -6.13 14.83 -11.69
CA LYS A 233 -4.67 15.02 -11.75
C LYS A 233 -4.11 15.29 -10.37
N THR A 234 -3.12 14.49 -9.97
CA THR A 234 -2.50 14.55 -8.64
C THR A 234 -1.03 14.93 -8.64
N LEU A 235 -0.40 15.01 -9.81
CA LEU A 235 0.99 15.45 -10.05
C LEU A 235 2.08 14.52 -9.49
N LEU A 236 1.79 13.27 -9.11
CA LEU A 236 2.75 12.50 -8.33
C LEU A 236 3.03 11.11 -8.89
N ARG A 237 4.26 10.66 -8.70
CA ARG A 237 4.74 9.31 -9.01
C ARG A 237 5.10 8.54 -7.73
N ASN A 238 5.23 7.22 -7.84
CA ASN A 238 5.59 6.34 -6.74
C ASN A 238 4.62 6.39 -5.57
N ILE A 239 3.31 6.39 -5.85
CA ILE A 239 2.31 6.39 -4.81
C ILE A 239 2.36 5.05 -4.07
N LYS A 240 2.66 5.11 -2.78
CA LYS A 240 2.67 3.95 -1.88
C LYS A 240 1.52 4.00 -0.88
N THR A 241 0.92 5.18 -0.72
CA THR A 241 -0.23 5.39 0.16
C THR A 241 -1.51 4.93 -0.51
N THR A 242 -2.39 4.32 0.26
CA THR A 242 -3.72 3.93 -0.20
C THR A 242 -4.72 5.03 0.15
N PRO A 243 -5.60 5.46 -0.77
CA PRO A 243 -6.66 6.39 -0.47
C PRO A 243 -7.61 5.84 0.60
N VAL A 244 -8.30 6.73 1.31
CA VAL A 244 -9.36 6.36 2.23
C VAL A 244 -10.65 7.02 1.79
N VAL A 245 -11.73 6.24 1.73
CA VAL A 245 -13.04 6.74 1.35
C VAL A 245 -13.93 6.89 2.58
N LYS A 246 -14.57 8.03 2.70
CA LYS A 246 -15.59 8.30 3.72
C LYS A 246 -16.73 9.13 3.10
N ASN A 247 -17.96 8.64 3.16
CA ASN A 247 -19.16 9.35 2.69
C ASN A 247 -19.05 9.88 1.24
N GLY A 248 -18.57 9.05 0.31
CA GLY A 248 -18.40 9.42 -1.10
C GLY A 248 -17.25 10.39 -1.40
N VAL A 249 -16.40 10.68 -0.41
CA VAL A 249 -15.20 11.52 -0.55
C VAL A 249 -13.95 10.66 -0.38
N ILE A 250 -13.02 10.82 -1.29
CA ILE A 250 -11.73 10.15 -1.32
C ILE A 250 -10.67 11.09 -0.75
N TYR A 251 -10.00 10.66 0.30
CA TYR A 251 -8.92 11.38 0.97
C TYR A 251 -7.59 10.72 0.68
N ILE A 252 -6.59 11.49 0.30
CA ILE A 252 -5.26 10.99 -0.02
C ILE A 252 -4.17 11.96 0.43
N SER A 253 -3.09 11.42 0.93
CA SER A 253 -1.84 12.14 1.18
C SER A 253 -0.81 11.69 0.15
N LEU A 254 -0.07 12.63 -0.39
CA LEU A 254 0.83 12.40 -1.49
C LEU A 254 2.16 13.08 -1.22
N GLN A 255 3.26 12.39 -1.51
CA GLN A 255 4.59 12.94 -1.49
C GLN A 255 5.30 12.62 -2.79
N SER A 256 5.88 13.62 -3.42
CA SER A 256 6.76 13.45 -4.57
C SER A 256 8.12 14.06 -4.28
N GLY A 257 9.18 13.31 -4.52
CA GLY A 257 10.55 13.80 -4.50
C GLY A 257 11.00 14.48 -5.81
N GLY A 258 10.06 14.63 -6.79
CA GLY A 258 10.45 14.95 -8.16
C GLY A 258 11.12 13.73 -8.84
N ILE A 259 10.54 13.22 -9.94
CA ILE A 259 10.94 11.90 -10.47
C ILE A 259 12.35 11.90 -10.98
N ALA A 260 12.69 12.88 -11.81
CA ALA A 260 14.01 12.87 -12.38
C ALA A 260 15.06 13.30 -11.34
N ASN A 261 14.72 14.13 -10.33
CA ASN A 261 15.59 14.32 -9.16
C ASN A 261 15.84 13.01 -8.40
N GLN A 262 14.82 12.15 -8.29
CA GLN A 262 14.98 10.84 -7.71
C GLN A 262 15.89 9.94 -8.58
N TRP A 263 15.73 9.98 -9.90
CA TRP A 263 16.58 9.27 -10.84
C TRP A 263 18.03 9.75 -10.78
N LEU A 264 18.26 11.06 -10.88
CA LEU A 264 19.59 11.66 -10.72
C LEU A 264 20.20 11.32 -9.35
N ALA A 265 19.44 11.43 -8.28
CA ALA A 265 19.94 11.11 -6.94
C ALA A 265 20.27 9.61 -6.76
N SER A 266 19.53 8.72 -7.41
CA SER A 266 19.67 7.27 -7.21
C SER A 266 20.61 6.61 -8.21
N VAL A 267 20.82 7.19 -9.39
CA VAL A 267 21.60 6.61 -10.48
C VAL A 267 22.83 7.46 -10.79
N ASP A 268 22.67 8.71 -11.21
CA ASP A 268 23.78 9.60 -11.57
C ASP A 268 24.69 9.93 -10.38
N ARG A 269 24.11 10.29 -9.22
CA ARG A 269 24.85 10.61 -7.99
C ARG A 269 25.19 9.39 -7.13
N ALA A 270 24.84 8.18 -7.57
CA ALA A 270 25.23 6.96 -6.90
C ALA A 270 26.72 6.67 -7.11
N GLU A 271 27.26 5.72 -6.35
CA GLU A 271 28.65 5.25 -6.49
C GLU A 271 28.96 4.72 -7.91
N THR A 272 27.92 4.26 -8.62
CA THR A 272 28.00 3.73 -9.99
C THR A 272 27.76 4.79 -11.08
N GLY A 273 27.41 6.01 -10.71
CA GLY A 273 27.20 7.15 -11.62
C GLY A 273 28.40 8.09 -11.65
N ASN A 274 28.29 9.17 -12.41
CA ASN A 274 29.39 10.13 -12.61
C ASN A 274 29.08 11.53 -12.06
N SER A 275 27.84 11.77 -11.59
CA SER A 275 27.37 13.04 -11.01
C SER A 275 27.41 14.23 -11.98
N ASP A 276 27.21 14.02 -13.28
CA ASP A 276 27.21 15.06 -14.29
C ASP A 276 25.85 15.72 -14.54
N GLY A 277 24.79 15.23 -13.86
CA GLY A 277 23.42 15.75 -13.97
C GLY A 277 22.65 15.19 -15.17
N LYS A 278 23.16 14.14 -15.79
CA LYS A 278 22.57 13.44 -16.93
C LYS A 278 22.31 11.97 -16.59
N LEU A 279 21.64 11.27 -17.48
CA LEU A 279 21.42 9.82 -17.34
C LEU A 279 21.73 9.12 -18.66
N THR A 280 22.45 8.02 -18.58
CA THR A 280 22.73 7.10 -19.68
C THR A 280 22.15 5.72 -19.41
N LYS A 281 21.96 4.90 -20.45
CA LYS A 281 21.54 3.49 -20.31
C LYS A 281 22.59 2.69 -19.53
N GLU A 282 23.85 3.02 -19.73
CA GLU A 282 24.99 2.39 -19.06
C GLU A 282 24.99 2.65 -17.56
N GLU A 283 24.69 3.87 -17.11
CA GLU A 283 24.55 4.21 -15.69
C GLU A 283 23.38 3.46 -15.05
N VAL A 284 22.24 3.38 -15.73
CA VAL A 284 21.09 2.61 -15.25
C VAL A 284 21.45 1.13 -15.15
N GLN A 285 22.16 0.56 -16.13
CA GLN A 285 22.63 -0.82 -16.08
C GLN A 285 23.63 -1.03 -14.92
N ALA A 286 24.57 -0.13 -14.72
CA ALA A 286 25.53 -0.18 -13.62
C ALA A 286 24.85 -0.11 -12.24
N PHE A 287 23.84 0.74 -12.10
CA PHE A 287 23.01 0.83 -10.90
C PHE A 287 22.22 -0.47 -10.62
N VAL A 288 21.65 -1.09 -11.66
CA VAL A 288 20.92 -2.35 -11.52
C VAL A 288 21.89 -3.52 -11.22
N GLY A 289 23.13 -3.49 -11.74
CA GLY A 289 24.16 -4.50 -11.51
C GLY A 289 24.08 -5.65 -12.51
N ASP A 290 24.34 -6.89 -12.04
CA ASP A 290 24.54 -8.08 -12.90
C ASP A 290 23.30 -8.53 -13.69
N ARG A 291 22.10 -8.15 -13.25
CA ARG A 291 20.88 -8.47 -14.01
C ARG A 291 20.71 -7.48 -15.15
N PRO A 292 20.47 -7.96 -16.38
CA PRO A 292 20.27 -7.05 -17.51
C PRO A 292 18.98 -6.23 -17.32
N VAL A 293 19.08 -4.93 -17.58
CA VAL A 293 17.89 -4.07 -17.69
C VAL A 293 17.14 -4.46 -18.96
N PRO A 294 15.84 -4.77 -18.88
CA PRO A 294 15.09 -5.17 -20.08
C PRO A 294 15.05 -4.05 -21.13
N GLU A 295 15.30 -4.39 -22.40
CA GLU A 295 15.18 -3.43 -23.51
C GLU A 295 13.81 -2.73 -23.54
N ALA A 296 12.74 -3.46 -23.23
CA ALA A 296 11.40 -2.90 -23.14
C ALA A 296 11.29 -1.74 -22.12
N PHE A 297 12.11 -1.75 -21.06
CA PHE A 297 12.17 -0.63 -20.12
C PHE A 297 12.82 0.59 -20.77
N PHE A 298 13.93 0.43 -21.50
CA PHE A 298 14.57 1.53 -22.19
C PHE A 298 13.68 2.13 -23.28
N HIS A 299 13.01 1.30 -24.08
CA HIS A 299 12.04 1.77 -25.10
C HIS A 299 10.86 2.53 -24.48
N LYS A 300 10.42 2.11 -23.32
CA LYS A 300 9.30 2.76 -22.62
C LYS A 300 9.68 4.08 -21.94
N THR A 301 10.94 4.24 -21.57
CA THR A 301 11.45 5.40 -20.80
C THR A 301 12.44 6.24 -21.60
N PHE A 302 13.65 5.74 -21.83
CA PHE A 302 14.74 6.48 -22.48
C PHE A 302 14.40 6.93 -23.89
N ASP A 303 13.97 6.00 -24.74
CA ASP A 303 13.73 6.32 -26.16
C ASP A 303 12.59 7.31 -26.38
N LYS A 304 11.72 7.49 -25.40
CA LYS A 304 10.71 8.54 -25.41
C LYS A 304 11.25 9.91 -25.10
N GLY A 305 12.23 9.99 -24.19
CA GLY A 305 12.82 11.24 -23.74
C GLY A 305 13.95 11.73 -24.59
N ASP A 306 14.73 10.81 -25.16
CA ASP A 306 15.90 11.08 -25.99
C ASP A 306 15.48 11.66 -27.35
N ALA A 307 15.24 12.98 -27.36
CA ALA A 307 14.70 13.67 -28.54
C ALA A 307 15.74 13.88 -29.63
N ASN A 308 17.02 13.94 -29.27
CA ASN A 308 18.14 14.17 -30.20
C ASN A 308 18.80 12.87 -30.65
N GLY A 309 18.49 11.73 -29.99
CA GLY A 309 19.00 10.40 -30.33
C GLY A 309 20.45 10.15 -29.92
N ASP A 310 20.99 10.91 -28.98
CA ASP A 310 22.40 10.79 -28.55
C ASP A 310 22.61 9.74 -27.44
N GLY A 311 21.53 9.16 -26.91
CA GLY A 311 21.57 8.13 -25.85
C GLY A 311 21.76 8.69 -24.46
N VAL A 312 21.65 10.00 -24.27
CA VAL A 312 21.79 10.71 -23.00
C VAL A 312 20.51 11.47 -22.70
N LEU A 313 20.00 11.37 -21.48
CA LEU A 313 18.87 12.19 -21.03
C LEU A 313 19.36 13.35 -20.20
N GLU A 314 19.10 14.59 -20.65
CA GLU A 314 19.42 15.80 -19.92
C GLU A 314 18.29 16.83 -20.00
N GLY A 315 18.17 17.72 -19.01
CA GLY A 315 17.21 18.82 -19.00
C GLY A 315 15.77 18.38 -19.29
N ALA A 316 15.16 18.89 -20.36
CA ALA A 316 13.79 18.58 -20.77
C ALA A 316 13.57 17.11 -21.18
N GLU A 317 14.62 16.40 -21.62
CA GLU A 317 14.53 14.99 -21.99
C GLU A 317 14.28 14.10 -20.79
N LEU A 318 14.83 14.43 -19.62
CA LEU A 318 14.51 13.77 -18.35
C LEU A 318 13.02 13.89 -18.01
N ASP A 319 12.43 15.05 -18.21
CA ASP A 319 10.99 15.25 -18.02
C ASP A 319 10.19 14.38 -18.99
N ALA A 320 10.54 14.42 -20.27
CA ALA A 320 9.85 13.65 -21.30
C ALA A 320 9.96 12.12 -21.09
N ALA A 321 11.11 11.65 -20.58
CA ALA A 321 11.31 10.23 -20.30
C ALA A 321 10.46 9.72 -19.13
N PHE A 322 10.30 10.52 -18.09
CA PHE A 322 9.74 10.07 -16.82
C PHE A 322 8.36 10.64 -16.48
N LEU A 323 7.90 11.66 -17.21
CA LEU A 323 6.58 12.25 -17.02
C LEU A 323 5.68 11.91 -18.21
N HIS A 324 4.45 11.49 -17.92
CA HIS A 324 3.44 11.39 -18.97
C HIS A 324 2.81 12.78 -19.17
N PRO A 325 2.88 13.37 -20.37
CA PRO A 325 2.47 14.76 -20.61
C PRO A 325 1.03 15.06 -20.17
N ASP A 326 0.13 14.09 -20.35
CA ASP A 326 -1.28 14.25 -20.02
C ASP A 326 -1.54 14.27 -18.49
N ASN A 327 -0.66 13.63 -17.72
CA ASN A 327 -0.79 13.52 -16.26
C ASN A 327 -0.16 14.73 -15.55
N PHE A 328 0.83 15.35 -16.18
CA PHE A 328 1.64 16.42 -15.61
C PHE A 328 1.58 17.71 -16.45
N ALA A 329 0.44 17.99 -17.10
CA ALA A 329 0.27 19.14 -17.97
C ALA A 329 0.82 20.43 -17.33
N GLY A 330 1.93 20.92 -17.86
CA GLY A 330 2.61 22.14 -17.41
C GLY A 330 3.57 22.01 -16.23
N ALA A 331 3.74 20.82 -15.64
CA ALA A 331 4.78 20.61 -14.63
C ALA A 331 6.09 20.25 -15.32
N SER A 332 7.12 21.06 -15.14
CA SER A 332 8.48 20.71 -15.52
C SER A 332 9.19 19.98 -14.38
N PHE A 333 10.24 19.25 -14.72
CA PHE A 333 11.16 18.60 -13.83
C PHE A 333 11.74 19.51 -12.72
N ASN A 334 12.00 20.75 -13.06
CA ASN A 334 12.50 21.78 -12.15
C ASN A 334 11.37 22.52 -11.45
N ASP A 335 10.11 22.16 -11.68
CA ASP A 335 8.99 22.79 -11.03
C ASP A 335 8.97 22.42 -9.54
N SER A 336 8.94 23.43 -8.67
CA SER A 336 8.85 23.23 -7.23
C SER A 336 7.57 22.49 -6.82
N GLU A 337 6.52 22.51 -7.63
CA GLU A 337 5.30 21.72 -7.41
C GLU A 337 5.52 20.24 -7.67
N ALA A 338 6.42 19.84 -8.56
CA ALA A 338 6.75 18.44 -8.81
C ALA A 338 7.45 17.75 -7.62
N ALA A 339 7.97 18.52 -6.68
CA ALA A 339 8.57 18.06 -5.43
C ALA A 339 7.67 18.32 -4.21
N ALA A 340 6.40 18.67 -4.39
CA ALA A 340 5.54 19.09 -3.31
C ALA A 340 4.82 17.90 -2.64
N GLU A 341 4.49 18.08 -1.36
CA GLU A 341 3.66 17.21 -0.58
C GLU A 341 2.26 17.80 -0.48
N PHE A 342 1.23 16.97 -0.65
CA PHE A 342 -0.16 17.42 -0.60
C PHE A 342 -1.03 16.49 0.23
N VAL A 343 -2.07 17.08 0.79
CA VAL A 343 -3.29 16.39 1.18
C VAL A 343 -4.43 16.91 0.33
N LEU A 344 -5.30 16.02 -0.11
CA LEU A 344 -6.46 16.41 -0.92
C LEU A 344 -7.67 15.55 -0.64
N ALA A 345 -8.84 16.11 -0.92
CA ALA A 345 -10.12 15.41 -0.94
C ALA A 345 -10.76 15.54 -2.32
N VAL A 346 -11.23 14.42 -2.84
CA VAL A 346 -11.88 14.33 -4.14
C VAL A 346 -13.24 13.67 -3.97
N ARG A 347 -14.30 14.26 -4.54
CA ARG A 347 -15.63 13.65 -4.56
C ARG A 347 -15.68 12.57 -5.64
N GLY A 348 -16.23 11.39 -5.31
CA GLY A 348 -16.55 10.36 -6.29
C GLY A 348 -17.74 10.73 -7.19
N GLY A 349 -18.08 9.88 -8.14
CA GLY A 349 -19.26 10.02 -8.99
C GLY A 349 -19.09 10.85 -10.26
N GLY A 350 -17.87 11.30 -10.55
CA GLY A 350 -17.54 12.12 -11.73
C GLY A 350 -17.50 11.37 -13.06
N ARG A 351 -17.27 12.12 -14.15
CA ARG A 351 -17.03 11.57 -15.49
C ARG A 351 -15.96 12.38 -16.22
N GLY A 352 -15.03 11.70 -16.91
CA GLY A 352 -13.91 12.35 -17.61
C GLY A 352 -12.88 12.98 -16.65
N ASP A 353 -12.20 14.05 -17.07
CA ASP A 353 -11.29 14.80 -16.19
C ASP A 353 -12.10 15.64 -15.18
N VAL A 354 -12.02 15.26 -13.91
CA VAL A 354 -12.76 15.92 -12.82
C VAL A 354 -11.88 16.81 -11.96
N THR A 355 -10.65 17.06 -12.35
CA THR A 355 -9.67 17.81 -11.56
C THR A 355 -10.22 19.18 -11.12
N ALA A 356 -10.86 19.92 -12.02
CA ALA A 356 -11.40 21.22 -11.72
C ALA A 356 -12.76 21.22 -10.99
N THR A 357 -13.47 20.07 -10.98
CA THR A 357 -14.87 20.03 -10.53
C THR A 357 -15.10 19.21 -9.28
N HIS A 358 -14.27 18.19 -9.01
CA HIS A 358 -14.47 17.25 -7.91
C HIS A 358 -13.38 17.30 -6.83
N VAL A 359 -12.25 17.98 -7.09
CA VAL A 359 -11.30 18.29 -6.02
C VAL A 359 -11.94 19.30 -5.08
N LEU A 360 -12.33 18.85 -3.90
CA LEU A 360 -13.01 19.68 -2.90
C LEU A 360 -12.06 20.66 -2.24
N TRP A 361 -10.87 20.17 -1.91
CA TRP A 361 -9.78 20.96 -1.39
C TRP A 361 -8.44 20.22 -1.63
N LYS A 362 -7.38 21.01 -1.74
CA LYS A 362 -6.00 20.56 -1.87
C LYS A 362 -5.11 21.52 -1.10
N HIS A 363 -4.31 20.99 -0.17
CA HIS A 363 -3.41 21.80 0.62
C HIS A 363 -1.97 21.30 0.50
N PRO A 364 -1.01 22.16 0.16
CA PRO A 364 0.40 21.82 0.24
C PRO A 364 0.79 21.63 1.71
N THR A 365 1.63 20.66 1.97
CA THR A 365 2.15 20.36 3.30
C THR A 365 3.54 19.75 3.18
N LYS A 366 4.30 19.76 4.26
CA LYS A 366 5.59 19.06 4.37
C LYS A 366 5.52 17.88 5.35
N HIS A 367 4.31 17.42 5.63
CA HIS A 367 4.04 16.48 6.73
C HIS A 367 3.42 15.18 6.26
N THR A 368 3.38 14.93 4.97
CA THR A 368 2.99 13.63 4.43
C THR A 368 4.13 12.62 4.52
N ASP A 369 3.78 11.35 4.51
CA ASP A 369 4.72 10.26 4.25
C ASP A 369 4.35 9.62 2.91
N HIS A 370 5.34 9.03 2.24
CA HIS A 370 5.11 8.35 0.97
C HIS A 370 4.78 6.86 1.12
N ILE A 371 4.78 6.34 2.35
CA ILE A 371 4.50 4.92 2.65
C ILE A 371 3.25 4.79 3.50
N VAL A 372 3.17 5.54 4.60
CA VAL A 372 2.08 5.45 5.57
C VAL A 372 0.80 6.06 5.01
N SER A 373 -0.24 5.25 4.89
CA SER A 373 -1.55 5.71 4.43
C SER A 373 -2.26 6.54 5.51
N PRO A 374 -3.05 7.54 5.13
CA PRO A 374 -3.80 8.34 6.09
C PRO A 374 -4.84 7.49 6.84
N LEU A 375 -5.21 7.93 8.05
CA LEU A 375 -6.38 7.43 8.75
C LEU A 375 -7.46 8.50 8.73
N VAL A 376 -8.63 8.16 8.22
CA VAL A 376 -9.79 9.07 8.17
C VAL A 376 -10.86 8.59 9.15
N THR A 377 -11.19 9.44 10.09
CA THR A 377 -12.24 9.23 11.08
C THR A 377 -13.39 10.22 10.84
N ASP A 378 -14.36 10.30 11.75
CA ASP A 378 -15.42 11.30 11.65
C ASP A 378 -14.84 12.70 11.87
N GLY A 379 -14.79 13.47 10.81
CA GLY A 379 -14.30 14.85 10.78
C GLY A 379 -12.79 15.03 10.74
N ARG A 380 -11.97 13.98 10.79
CA ARG A 380 -10.50 14.11 10.91
C ARG A 380 -9.75 13.20 9.95
N MET A 381 -8.63 13.71 9.42
CA MET A 381 -7.63 12.98 8.63
C MET A 381 -6.29 13.07 9.36
N LEU A 382 -5.85 11.96 9.95
CA LEU A 382 -4.56 11.85 10.64
C LEU A 382 -3.49 11.32 9.69
N LEU A 383 -2.36 12.00 9.67
CA LEU A 383 -1.13 11.60 9.01
C LEU A 383 -0.04 11.32 10.03
N ILE A 384 0.72 10.27 9.81
CA ILE A 384 1.95 9.98 10.56
C ILE A 384 3.10 9.94 9.55
N LYS A 385 4.04 10.87 9.68
CA LYS A 385 5.26 10.93 8.85
C LYS A 385 6.40 10.19 9.53
N GLY A 386 7.36 9.71 8.74
CA GLY A 386 8.62 9.16 9.23
C GLY A 386 9.27 10.03 10.31
N GLY A 387 9.88 9.40 11.30
CA GLY A 387 10.35 10.08 12.52
C GLY A 387 9.23 10.46 13.51
N GLY A 388 8.00 9.99 13.30
CA GLY A 388 6.88 10.14 14.24
C GLY A 388 6.27 11.53 14.27
N ILE A 389 6.18 12.21 13.14
CA ILE A 389 5.50 13.51 13.05
C ILE A 389 4.02 13.26 12.78
N ALA A 390 3.17 13.61 13.75
CA ALA A 390 1.72 13.57 13.62
C ALA A 390 1.18 14.90 13.14
N THR A 391 0.26 14.85 12.19
CA THR A 391 -0.48 16.01 11.66
C THR A 391 -1.92 15.61 11.40
N CYS A 392 -2.86 16.42 11.84
CA CYS A 392 -4.29 16.14 11.70
C CYS A 392 -4.99 17.31 11.00
N PHE A 393 -5.81 16.97 10.02
CA PHE A 393 -6.62 17.93 9.25
C PHE A 393 -8.10 17.64 9.47
N ASP A 394 -8.95 18.67 9.43
CA ASP A 394 -10.38 18.46 9.31
C ASP A 394 -10.73 17.95 7.90
N THR A 395 -11.70 17.05 7.80
CA THR A 395 -12.06 16.45 6.51
C THR A 395 -12.97 17.34 5.66
N LYS A 396 -13.59 18.37 6.23
CA LYS A 396 -14.55 19.24 5.54
C LYS A 396 -13.86 20.27 4.64
N ALA A 397 -12.82 20.93 5.18
CA ALA A 397 -12.11 22.00 4.50
C ALA A 397 -10.61 21.73 4.37
N GLY A 398 -10.09 20.62 4.95
CA GLY A 398 -8.67 20.30 4.98
C GLY A 398 -7.85 21.25 5.85
N GLN A 399 -8.48 21.96 6.79
CA GLN A 399 -7.77 22.85 7.68
C GLN A 399 -6.98 22.06 8.74
N LEU A 400 -5.83 22.57 9.11
CA LEU A 400 -4.99 21.98 10.13
C LEU A 400 -5.69 22.07 11.49
N LEU A 401 -5.92 20.93 12.14
CA LEU A 401 -6.45 20.82 13.50
C LEU A 401 -5.31 20.84 14.53
N TYR A 402 -4.29 20.00 14.31
CA TYR A 402 -3.08 20.00 15.11
C TYR A 402 -1.87 19.48 14.34
N GLY A 403 -0.71 19.79 14.85
CA GLY A 403 0.58 19.38 14.27
C GLY A 403 1.20 20.48 13.38
N PRO A 404 2.38 20.22 12.81
CA PRO A 404 3.18 19.01 13.00
C PRO A 404 3.66 18.88 14.45
N VAL A 405 3.46 17.74 15.06
CA VAL A 405 3.90 17.46 16.42
C VAL A 405 4.58 16.09 16.48
N ARG A 406 5.73 16.03 17.17
CA ARG A 406 6.48 14.79 17.29
C ARG A 406 5.90 13.90 18.39
N ILE A 407 5.55 12.68 18.03
CA ILE A 407 5.25 11.62 18.97
C ILE A 407 6.58 11.21 19.62
N GLN A 408 6.67 11.32 20.94
CA GLN A 408 7.89 10.93 21.66
C GLN A 408 8.10 9.41 21.59
N ASN A 409 9.36 8.99 21.58
CA ASN A 409 9.78 7.58 21.45
C ASN A 409 9.27 6.89 20.18
N ALA A 410 8.84 7.67 19.20
CA ALA A 410 8.52 7.19 17.89
C ALA A 410 9.80 6.89 17.12
N GLY A 411 9.80 5.78 16.40
CA GLY A 411 10.79 5.47 15.38
C GLY A 411 10.33 5.95 14.00
N ASN A 412 10.81 5.28 12.96
CA ASN A 412 10.20 5.38 11.65
C ASN A 412 8.91 4.54 11.61
N TYR A 413 8.00 4.93 10.73
CA TYR A 413 6.76 4.21 10.52
C TYR A 413 6.66 3.75 9.07
N PHE A 414 6.36 2.46 8.90
CA PHE A 414 5.97 1.83 7.64
C PHE A 414 4.53 1.33 7.74
N ALA A 415 4.15 0.85 8.91
CA ALA A 415 2.78 0.47 9.22
C ALA A 415 1.86 1.70 9.26
N SER A 416 0.69 1.58 8.66
CA SER A 416 -0.34 2.63 8.72
C SER A 416 -1.10 2.58 10.04
N PRO A 417 -1.59 3.72 10.55
CA PRO A 417 -2.38 3.76 11.77
C PRO A 417 -3.71 2.99 11.60
N VAL A 418 -4.17 2.40 12.71
CA VAL A 418 -5.42 1.65 12.78
C VAL A 418 -6.27 2.18 13.93
N LEU A 419 -7.55 2.47 13.64
CA LEU A 419 -8.55 2.87 14.65
C LEU A 419 -9.38 1.67 15.09
N ALA A 420 -9.43 1.42 16.38
CA ALA A 420 -10.32 0.44 16.99
C ALA A 420 -10.61 0.84 18.44
N ASP A 421 -11.82 0.55 18.93
CA ASP A 421 -12.23 0.83 20.32
C ASP A 421 -11.94 2.29 20.76
N GLY A 422 -12.16 3.27 19.85
CA GLY A 422 -11.89 4.69 20.11
C GLY A 422 -10.40 5.06 20.24
N LYS A 423 -9.50 4.12 20.00
CA LYS A 423 -8.04 4.28 20.12
C LYS A 423 -7.38 4.10 18.75
N ILE A 424 -6.32 4.86 18.51
CA ILE A 424 -5.51 4.74 17.30
C ILE A 424 -4.18 4.06 17.67
N PHE A 425 -3.89 2.95 17.03
CA PHE A 425 -2.67 2.17 17.20
C PHE A 425 -1.70 2.49 16.07
N VAL A 426 -0.51 2.96 16.43
CA VAL A 426 0.55 3.36 15.49
C VAL A 426 1.79 2.51 15.79
N ALA A 427 2.05 1.50 14.95
CA ALA A 427 3.16 0.57 15.14
C ALA A 427 4.42 1.06 14.40
N GLY A 428 5.54 1.07 15.08
CA GLY A 428 6.82 1.59 14.60
C GLY A 428 7.84 0.51 14.23
N GLU A 429 8.77 0.87 13.35
CA GLU A 429 9.91 0.03 12.96
C GLU A 429 10.78 -0.40 14.16
N ASN A 430 10.81 0.40 15.22
CA ASN A 430 11.54 0.09 16.44
C ASN A 430 10.82 -0.87 17.40
N GLY A 431 9.65 -1.40 17.01
CA GLY A 431 8.84 -2.29 17.86
C GLY A 431 7.90 -1.58 18.82
N ASN A 432 7.99 -0.25 18.93
CA ASN A 432 7.07 0.51 19.77
C ASN A 432 5.71 0.69 19.08
N VAL A 433 4.64 0.47 19.84
CA VAL A 433 3.27 0.79 19.43
C VAL A 433 2.76 1.93 20.29
N VAL A 434 2.54 3.08 19.67
CA VAL A 434 1.92 4.23 20.33
C VAL A 434 0.41 4.10 20.23
N VAL A 435 -0.27 4.24 21.36
CA VAL A 435 -1.74 4.26 21.42
C VAL A 435 -2.17 5.70 21.66
N LEU A 436 -2.94 6.22 20.71
CA LEU A 436 -3.48 7.58 20.78
C LEU A 436 -4.98 7.53 21.04
N ARG A 437 -5.52 8.53 21.71
CA ARG A 437 -6.96 8.79 21.70
C ARG A 437 -7.38 9.37 20.34
N ASN A 438 -8.51 8.93 19.81
CA ASN A 438 -9.08 9.56 18.63
C ASN A 438 -9.75 10.91 19.03
N SER A 439 -8.99 11.98 19.04
CA SER A 439 -9.38 13.32 19.53
C SER A 439 -8.94 14.43 18.58
N GLU A 440 -9.33 15.67 18.88
CA GLU A 440 -8.94 16.89 18.12
C GLU A 440 -7.56 17.42 18.51
N GLU A 441 -6.92 16.80 19.50
CA GLU A 441 -5.57 17.09 19.94
C GLU A 441 -4.75 15.79 19.98
N LEU A 442 -3.43 15.90 19.93
CA LEU A 442 -2.56 14.74 20.12
C LEU A 442 -2.60 14.30 21.59
N ASP A 443 -3.29 13.22 21.88
CA ASP A 443 -3.39 12.61 23.21
C ASP A 443 -2.80 11.19 23.18
N ILE A 444 -1.61 11.04 23.75
CA ILE A 444 -0.89 9.77 23.85
C ILE A 444 -1.33 9.05 25.12
N LEU A 445 -2.01 7.91 24.95
CA LEU A 445 -2.50 7.08 26.05
C LEU A 445 -1.40 6.17 26.61
N SER A 446 -0.57 5.61 25.73
CA SER A 446 0.55 4.73 26.12
C SER A 446 1.56 4.58 24.98
N VAL A 447 2.74 4.06 25.33
CA VAL A 447 3.76 3.55 24.42
C VAL A 447 4.10 2.14 24.86
N ASN A 448 3.95 1.18 23.98
CA ASN A 448 4.05 -0.24 24.25
C ASN A 448 5.18 -0.85 23.42
N ASP A 449 6.10 -1.59 24.05
CA ASP A 449 7.21 -2.24 23.37
C ASP A 449 6.88 -3.72 23.08
N LEU A 450 6.91 -4.12 21.81
CA LEU A 450 6.72 -5.50 21.37
C LEU A 450 8.03 -6.29 21.26
N GLY A 451 9.18 -5.64 21.51
CA GLY A 451 10.50 -6.27 21.48
C GLY A 451 11.01 -6.67 20.08
N SER A 452 10.24 -6.42 19.02
CA SER A 452 10.61 -6.74 17.64
C SER A 452 10.01 -5.74 16.65
N PRO A 453 10.73 -5.36 15.57
CA PRO A 453 10.28 -4.40 14.57
C PRO A 453 8.90 -4.74 13.97
N VAL A 454 8.06 -3.71 13.79
CA VAL A 454 6.75 -3.85 13.13
C VAL A 454 6.74 -2.96 11.89
N LEU A 455 6.66 -3.58 10.71
CA LEU A 455 6.58 -2.88 9.43
C LEU A 455 5.20 -3.07 8.77
N GLY A 456 4.55 -4.20 9.03
CA GLY A 456 3.19 -4.48 8.55
C GLY A 456 2.12 -3.77 9.37
N THR A 457 1.09 -3.23 8.72
CA THR A 457 -0.07 -2.66 9.40
C THR A 457 -0.80 -3.75 10.20
N PRO A 458 -1.12 -3.55 11.47
CA PRO A 458 -1.82 -4.56 12.27
C PRO A 458 -3.24 -4.80 11.78
N ALA A 459 -3.74 -6.01 12.04
CA ALA A 459 -5.14 -6.36 11.85
C ALA A 459 -5.88 -6.29 13.18
N VAL A 460 -7.18 -5.98 13.12
CA VAL A 460 -8.05 -5.98 14.30
C VAL A 460 -9.29 -6.81 14.04
N ALA A 461 -9.55 -7.77 14.89
CA ALA A 461 -10.76 -8.57 14.81
C ALA A 461 -11.13 -9.10 16.20
N ASP A 462 -12.41 -9.08 16.52
CA ASP A 462 -12.99 -9.71 17.72
C ASP A 462 -12.27 -9.39 19.04
N GLY A 463 -11.91 -8.11 19.27
CA GLY A 463 -11.21 -7.67 20.49
C GLY A 463 -9.75 -8.14 20.58
N THR A 464 -9.15 -8.43 19.44
CA THR A 464 -7.72 -8.79 19.33
C THR A 464 -7.05 -7.95 18.26
N ILE A 465 -5.84 -7.49 18.56
CA ILE A 465 -4.94 -6.86 17.58
C ILE A 465 -3.85 -7.87 17.23
N TYR A 466 -3.63 -8.07 15.94
CA TYR A 466 -2.62 -8.98 15.40
C TYR A 466 -1.48 -8.16 14.79
N PHE A 467 -0.30 -8.26 15.38
CA PHE A 467 0.91 -7.59 14.91
C PHE A 467 1.81 -8.58 14.17
N ARG A 468 2.13 -8.29 12.90
CA ARG A 468 3.21 -8.96 12.20
C ARG A 468 4.50 -8.25 12.54
N THR A 469 5.26 -8.83 13.46
CA THR A 469 6.64 -8.40 13.73
C THR A 469 7.58 -8.99 12.71
N ARG A 470 8.82 -8.53 12.61
CA ARG A 470 9.79 -9.01 11.61
C ARG A 470 9.97 -10.54 11.62
N ASP A 471 9.88 -11.15 12.79
CA ASP A 471 10.18 -12.55 13.07
C ASP A 471 9.03 -13.33 13.73
N GLY A 472 7.82 -12.76 13.76
CA GLY A 472 6.70 -13.41 14.39
C GLY A 472 5.33 -12.80 14.11
N LEU A 473 4.32 -13.44 14.66
CA LEU A 473 2.94 -12.96 14.70
C LEU A 473 2.49 -12.96 16.17
N LEU A 474 2.04 -11.81 16.65
CA LEU A 474 1.62 -11.59 18.02
C LEU A 474 0.15 -11.19 18.06
N ALA A 475 -0.66 -11.85 18.89
CA ALA A 475 -2.04 -11.51 19.15
C ALA A 475 -2.18 -10.88 20.55
N VAL A 476 -2.68 -9.66 20.58
CA VAL A 476 -2.85 -8.85 21.80
C VAL A 476 -4.33 -8.61 22.05
N GLY A 477 -4.81 -8.85 23.27
CA GLY A 477 -6.20 -8.64 23.65
C GLY A 477 -6.39 -8.75 25.17
N LEU A 478 -7.56 -8.30 25.66
CA LEU A 478 -7.94 -8.42 27.07
C LEU A 478 -8.40 -9.84 27.41
#